data_a2755ac45f3b027eba6e63d0f6b6fb04
#
_entry.id   a2755ac45f3b027eba6e63d0f6b6fb04
#
_cell.length_a   1.000
_cell.length_b   1.000
_cell.length_c   1.000
_cell.angle_alpha   90.00
_cell.angle_beta   90.00
_cell.angle_gamma   90.00
#
_symmetry.space_group_name_H-M   'P 1'
#
loop_
_entity.id
_entity.type
_entity.pdbx_description
1 polymer ?
#
loop_
_entity_poly.entity_id
_entity_poly.type
_entity_poly.pdbx_seq_one_letter_code
_entity_poly.pdbx_strand_id
1 'polypeptide(L)'
;MIYDIVILTDCRYENPDKTDWYIEQILLEDGLVQSALEKKGLKVIRKSWDAKDFDWTQSRYAIFRSTWDYFDRFDEFFNWFEKTRKILEFINCPEIIYWNLDKHYLKDLKQSNINIPPTIFIEKGEQQSLNELFKKTEWTKAVLK
;
A
#
# COMPACT_ATOMS: atom_id res chain seq x y z
N MET A 1 2.13 -16.57 19.55
CA MET A 1 2.13 -15.22 18.95
C MET A 1 3.01 -14.32 19.81
N ILE A 2 3.97 -13.63 19.20
CA ILE A 2 4.92 -12.74 19.91
C ILE A 2 4.46 -11.29 19.78
N TYR A 3 3.86 -10.94 18.63
CA TYR A 3 3.39 -9.60 18.31
C TYR A 3 1.88 -9.56 18.12
N ASP A 4 1.25 -8.48 18.56
CA ASP A 4 -0.16 -8.22 18.28
C ASP A 4 -0.33 -7.67 16.85
N ILE A 5 0.57 -6.77 16.45
CA ILE A 5 0.49 -6.09 15.15
C ILE A 5 1.87 -6.01 14.50
N VAL A 6 1.92 -6.33 13.20
CA VAL A 6 3.04 -5.96 12.33
C VAL A 6 2.64 -4.78 11.45
N ILE A 7 3.41 -3.70 11.50
CA ILE A 7 3.31 -2.55 10.60
C ILE A 7 4.12 -2.87 9.35
N LEU A 8 3.44 -2.91 8.21
CA LEU A 8 4.05 -3.28 6.93
C LEU A 8 4.61 -2.06 6.21
N THR A 9 5.85 -2.20 5.77
CA THR A 9 6.56 -1.24 4.92
C THR A 9 7.16 -1.97 3.72
N ASP A 10 7.84 -1.28 2.83
CA ASP A 10 8.77 -1.90 1.89
C ASP A 10 10.21 -1.92 2.43
N CYS A 11 11.07 -2.73 1.80
CA CYS A 11 12.42 -2.96 2.28
C CYS A 11 13.29 -1.69 2.34
N ARG A 12 13.01 -0.69 1.50
CA ARG A 12 13.74 0.59 1.48
C ARG A 12 13.60 1.38 2.78
N TYR A 13 12.48 1.17 3.49
CA TYR A 13 12.12 1.94 4.67
C TYR A 13 12.16 1.12 5.97
N GLU A 14 12.38 -0.20 5.93
CA GLU A 14 12.42 -1.00 7.16
C GLU A 14 13.59 -0.57 8.06
N ASN A 15 14.81 -0.60 7.52
CA ASN A 15 16.04 -0.18 8.20
C ASN A 15 16.95 0.55 7.19
N PRO A 16 16.66 1.78 6.81
CA PRO A 16 17.44 2.48 5.80
C PRO A 16 18.85 2.82 6.30
N ASP A 17 19.88 2.49 5.52
CA ASP A 17 21.28 2.86 5.82
C ASP A 17 21.51 4.36 5.83
N LYS A 18 20.74 5.09 5.02
CA LYS A 18 20.80 6.56 4.92
C LYS A 18 19.37 7.09 4.92
N THR A 19 19.21 8.22 5.58
CA THR A 19 17.94 8.96 5.60
C THR A 19 18.09 10.29 4.89
N ASP A 20 17.04 10.69 4.22
CA ASP A 20 16.79 12.06 3.78
C ASP A 20 15.49 12.55 4.43
N TRP A 21 15.15 13.80 4.19
CA TRP A 21 13.93 14.39 4.74
C TRP A 21 12.68 13.54 4.44
N TYR A 22 12.58 12.95 3.25
CA TYR A 22 11.41 12.16 2.85
C TYR A 22 11.32 10.84 3.63
N ILE A 23 12.43 10.12 3.73
CA ILE A 23 12.52 8.88 4.53
C ILE A 23 12.24 9.17 6.00
N GLU A 24 12.77 10.27 6.54
CA GLU A 24 12.53 10.69 7.93
C GLU A 24 11.03 10.91 8.21
N GLN A 25 10.26 11.50 7.27
CA GLN A 25 8.81 11.65 7.43
C GLN A 25 8.09 10.30 7.47
N ILE A 26 8.48 9.34 6.63
CA ILE A 26 7.91 7.98 6.64
C ILE A 26 8.18 7.29 7.98
N LEU A 27 9.42 7.35 8.45
CA LEU A 27 9.82 6.76 9.74
C LEU A 27 9.10 7.42 10.90
N LEU A 28 8.93 8.74 10.86
CA LEU A 28 8.19 9.51 11.87
C LEU A 28 6.72 9.08 11.91
N GLU A 29 6.04 9.03 10.76
CA GLU A 29 4.63 8.64 10.68
C GLU A 29 4.39 7.21 11.18
N ASP A 30 5.19 6.26 10.72
CA ASP A 30 5.09 4.86 11.17
C ASP A 30 5.42 4.74 12.66
N GLY A 31 6.42 5.49 13.15
CA GLY A 31 6.79 5.55 14.56
C GLY A 31 5.70 6.12 15.46
N LEU A 32 4.94 7.12 14.99
CA LEU A 32 3.78 7.66 15.71
C LEU A 32 2.68 6.62 15.85
N VAL A 33 2.39 5.85 14.76
CA VAL A 33 1.40 4.77 14.81
C VAL A 33 1.87 3.68 15.75
N GLN A 34 3.12 3.23 15.64
CA GLN A 34 3.70 2.23 16.53
C GLN A 34 3.59 2.65 17.99
N SER A 35 4.06 3.86 18.32
CA SER A 35 4.02 4.39 19.69
C SER A 35 2.61 4.51 20.25
N ALA A 36 1.63 4.87 19.41
CA ALA A 36 0.23 4.96 19.83
C ALA A 36 -0.36 3.57 20.17
N LEU A 37 0.00 2.54 19.41
CA LEU A 37 -0.41 1.16 19.68
C LEU A 37 0.28 0.59 20.92
N GLU A 38 1.58 0.82 21.07
CA GLU A 38 2.36 0.38 22.24
C GLU A 38 1.87 1.03 23.54
N LYS A 39 1.47 2.30 23.52
CA LYS A 39 0.83 2.99 24.66
C LYS A 39 -0.49 2.34 25.10
N LYS A 40 -1.13 1.57 24.21
CA LYS A 40 -2.32 0.77 24.52
C LYS A 40 -1.98 -0.65 25.00
N GLY A 41 -0.71 -0.95 25.21
CA GLY A 41 -0.22 -2.26 25.70
C GLY A 41 -0.04 -3.30 24.60
N LEU A 42 -0.13 -2.93 23.33
CA LEU A 42 0.07 -3.85 22.22
C LEU A 42 1.56 -4.04 21.92
N LYS A 43 1.95 -5.27 21.57
CA LYS A 43 3.29 -5.58 21.09
C LYS A 43 3.33 -5.39 19.58
N VAL A 44 4.10 -4.40 19.13
CA VAL A 44 4.16 -3.99 17.72
C VAL A 44 5.57 -4.21 17.17
N ILE A 45 5.64 -4.63 15.92
CA ILE A 45 6.88 -4.68 15.15
C ILE A 45 6.65 -4.04 13.78
N ARG A 46 7.68 -3.44 13.22
CA ARG A 46 7.68 -2.93 11.85
C ARG A 46 8.54 -3.84 10.98
N LYS A 47 8.00 -4.30 9.86
CA LYS A 47 8.67 -5.23 8.94
C LYS A 47 8.35 -4.90 7.49
N SER A 48 9.32 -5.14 6.62
CA SER A 48 9.06 -5.18 5.18
C SER A 48 8.10 -6.33 4.85
N TRP A 49 7.15 -6.09 3.93
CA TRP A 49 6.21 -7.12 3.53
C TRP A 49 6.90 -8.35 2.93
N ASP A 50 8.09 -8.19 2.33
CA ASP A 50 8.89 -9.26 1.74
C ASP A 50 10.01 -9.77 2.65
N ALA A 51 9.97 -9.46 3.95
CA ALA A 51 10.96 -9.91 4.92
C ALA A 51 11.04 -11.43 4.97
N LYS A 52 12.17 -11.99 4.52
CA LYS A 52 12.40 -13.44 4.46
C LYS A 52 12.78 -14.05 5.81
N ASP A 53 13.24 -13.21 6.73
CA ASP A 53 13.65 -13.56 8.09
C ASP A 53 12.52 -13.45 9.11
N PHE A 54 11.33 -13.05 8.70
CA PHE A 54 10.18 -12.88 9.58
C PHE A 54 9.17 -14.01 9.43
N ASP A 55 8.89 -14.67 10.54
CA ASP A 55 7.84 -15.68 10.64
C ASP A 55 6.50 -15.04 10.90
N TRP A 56 5.66 -14.96 9.88
CA TRP A 56 4.34 -14.31 9.90
C TRP A 56 3.37 -14.93 10.92
N THR A 57 3.59 -16.18 11.37
CA THR A 57 2.78 -16.81 12.42
C THR A 57 2.99 -16.15 13.80
N GLN A 58 4.04 -15.35 13.95
CA GLN A 58 4.33 -14.64 15.19
C GLN A 58 3.47 -13.41 15.42
N SER A 59 2.75 -12.91 14.40
CA SER A 59 1.87 -11.76 14.52
C SER A 59 0.39 -12.14 14.36
N ARG A 60 -0.48 -11.47 15.09
CA ARG A 60 -1.93 -11.64 14.94
C ARG A 60 -2.51 -10.79 13.81
N TYR A 61 -2.09 -9.55 13.74
CA TYR A 61 -2.59 -8.58 12.75
C TYR A 61 -1.46 -7.99 11.92
N ALA A 62 -1.79 -7.58 10.69
CA ALA A 62 -0.93 -6.77 9.84
C ALA A 62 -1.65 -5.49 9.38
N ILE A 63 -0.95 -4.38 9.36
CA ILE A 63 -1.45 -3.11 8.84
C ILE A 63 -0.52 -2.57 7.75
N PHE A 64 -1.07 -2.29 6.58
CA PHE A 64 -0.34 -1.66 5.50
C PHE A 64 -0.08 -0.18 5.78
N ARG A 65 1.17 0.25 5.61
CA ARG A 65 1.58 1.64 5.73
C ARG A 65 2.37 2.06 4.48
N SER A 66 3.65 1.89 4.48
CA SER A 66 4.57 2.40 3.45
C SER A 66 5.06 1.30 2.48
N THR A 67 4.16 0.47 1.98
CA THR A 67 4.43 -0.65 1.06
C THR A 67 4.37 -0.22 -0.41
N TRP A 68 5.04 0.87 -0.76
CA TRP A 68 4.82 1.55 -2.04
C TRP A 68 5.54 0.93 -3.25
N ASP A 69 6.30 -0.13 -3.07
CA ASP A 69 6.92 -0.90 -4.13
C ASP A 69 6.01 -2.02 -4.69
N TYR A 70 4.81 -2.23 -4.11
CA TYR A 70 3.93 -3.33 -4.48
C TYR A 70 3.52 -3.32 -5.96
N PHE A 71 3.39 -2.15 -6.58
CA PHE A 71 2.99 -2.04 -7.98
C PHE A 71 4.15 -2.34 -8.95
N ASP A 72 5.40 -2.11 -8.54
CA ASP A 72 6.60 -2.47 -9.31
C ASP A 72 6.89 -3.98 -9.24
N ARG A 73 6.43 -4.62 -8.14
CA ARG A 73 6.66 -6.03 -7.81
C ARG A 73 5.33 -6.77 -7.58
N PHE A 74 4.32 -6.46 -8.42
CA PHE A 74 2.93 -6.84 -8.16
C PHE A 74 2.74 -8.35 -7.97
N ASP A 75 3.29 -9.19 -8.85
CA ASP A 75 3.13 -10.64 -8.76
C ASP A 75 3.75 -11.21 -7.48
N GLU A 76 4.89 -10.68 -7.05
CA GLU A 76 5.56 -11.08 -5.83
C GLU A 76 4.74 -10.67 -4.60
N PHE A 77 4.30 -9.41 -4.56
CA PHE A 77 3.44 -8.88 -3.52
C PHE A 77 2.12 -9.67 -3.41
N PHE A 78 1.47 -9.91 -4.54
CA PHE A 78 0.19 -10.63 -4.57
C PHE A 78 0.34 -12.07 -4.07
N ASN A 79 1.40 -12.78 -4.49
CA ASN A 79 1.71 -14.12 -4.02
C ASN A 79 2.01 -14.16 -2.52
N TRP A 80 2.73 -13.17 -1.99
CA TRP A 80 2.97 -13.03 -0.57
C TRP A 80 1.67 -12.76 0.18
N PHE A 81 0.86 -11.81 -0.29
CA PHE A 81 -0.42 -11.46 0.32
C PHE A 81 -1.36 -12.67 0.40
N GLU A 82 -1.48 -13.45 -0.70
CA GLU A 82 -2.32 -14.66 -0.75
C GLU A 82 -1.90 -15.75 0.25
N LYS A 83 -0.62 -15.83 0.55
CA LYS A 83 -0.10 -16.75 1.57
C LYS A 83 -0.34 -16.20 2.98
N THR A 84 -0.01 -14.94 3.19
CA THR A 84 0.03 -14.32 4.51
C THR A 84 -1.38 -14.07 5.08
N ARG A 85 -2.39 -13.76 4.24
CA ARG A 85 -3.78 -13.63 4.67
C ARG A 85 -4.43 -14.92 5.19
N LYS A 86 -3.78 -16.06 5.00
CA LYS A 86 -4.18 -17.36 5.58
C LYS A 86 -3.55 -17.61 6.96
N ILE A 87 -2.59 -16.77 7.33
CA ILE A 87 -1.79 -16.92 8.55
C ILE A 87 -2.20 -15.88 9.60
N LEU A 88 -2.40 -14.63 9.19
CA LEU A 88 -2.77 -13.52 10.06
C LEU A 88 -3.90 -12.69 9.46
N GLU A 89 -4.50 -11.84 10.29
CA GLU A 89 -5.58 -10.96 9.88
C GLU A 89 -5.04 -9.59 9.42
N PHE A 90 -5.55 -9.08 8.30
CA PHE A 90 -5.20 -7.74 7.82
C PHE A 90 -6.18 -6.68 8.32
N ILE A 91 -5.64 -5.54 8.69
CA ILE A 91 -6.35 -4.28 8.93
C ILE A 91 -5.98 -3.37 7.73
N ASN A 92 -6.81 -3.17 6.75
CA ASN A 92 -8.17 -3.48 6.37
C ASN A 92 -8.39 -4.96 5.98
N CYS A 93 -9.69 -5.36 5.81
CA CYS A 93 -10.00 -6.71 5.38
C CYS A 93 -9.52 -7.00 3.95
N PRO A 94 -9.23 -8.28 3.62
CA PRO A 94 -8.69 -8.66 2.30
C PRO A 94 -9.54 -8.17 1.12
N GLU A 95 -10.87 -8.16 1.23
CA GLU A 95 -11.79 -7.72 0.18
C GLU A 95 -11.56 -6.25 -0.19
N ILE A 96 -11.34 -5.40 0.79
CA ILE A 96 -11.02 -3.98 0.59
C ILE A 96 -9.63 -3.83 -0.03
N ILE A 97 -8.68 -4.65 0.40
CA ILE A 97 -7.33 -4.63 -0.16
C ILE A 97 -7.37 -5.00 -1.63
N TYR A 98 -8.03 -6.13 -2.00
CA TYR A 98 -8.20 -6.54 -3.40
C TYR A 98 -8.84 -5.47 -4.26
N TRP A 99 -9.95 -4.92 -3.79
CA TRP A 99 -10.67 -3.87 -4.51
C TRP A 99 -9.80 -2.63 -4.75
N ASN A 100 -8.91 -2.29 -3.82
CA ASN A 100 -8.07 -1.09 -3.89
C ASN A 100 -6.73 -1.30 -4.59
N LEU A 101 -6.29 -2.55 -4.84
CA LEU A 101 -5.01 -2.82 -5.51
C LEU A 101 -4.93 -2.20 -6.91
N ASP A 102 -6.05 -2.22 -7.64
CA ASP A 102 -6.19 -1.62 -8.96
C ASP A 102 -7.01 -0.33 -8.89
N LYS A 103 -6.60 0.71 -9.62
CA LYS A 103 -7.31 2.01 -9.63
C LYS A 103 -8.67 1.96 -10.34
N HIS A 104 -9.04 0.84 -10.94
CA HIS A 104 -10.37 0.64 -11.51
C HIS A 104 -11.50 0.71 -10.46
N TYR A 105 -11.20 0.58 -9.17
CA TYR A 105 -12.18 0.84 -8.11
C TYR A 105 -12.83 2.25 -8.21
N LEU A 106 -12.16 3.21 -8.86
CA LEU A 106 -12.76 4.51 -9.14
C LEU A 106 -13.97 4.43 -10.07
N LYS A 107 -14.03 3.42 -10.96
CA LYS A 107 -15.23 3.18 -11.80
C LYS A 107 -16.41 2.79 -10.93
N ASP A 108 -16.21 1.93 -9.92
CA ASP A 108 -17.24 1.49 -9.00
C ASP A 108 -17.77 2.64 -8.13
N LEU A 109 -16.86 3.49 -7.63
CA LEU A 109 -17.24 4.70 -6.90
C LEU A 109 -18.10 5.63 -7.75
N LYS A 110 -17.71 5.86 -9.01
CA LYS A 110 -18.48 6.68 -9.95
C LYS A 110 -19.87 6.09 -10.22
N GLN A 111 -19.97 4.78 -10.43
CA GLN A 111 -21.24 4.09 -10.62
C GLN A 111 -22.15 4.20 -9.39
N SER A 112 -21.55 4.28 -8.20
CA SER A 112 -22.25 4.52 -6.94
C SER A 112 -22.59 5.98 -6.66
N ASN A 113 -22.47 6.87 -7.66
CA ASN A 113 -22.67 8.32 -7.56
C ASN A 113 -21.75 9.03 -6.56
N ILE A 114 -20.58 8.46 -6.30
CA ILE A 114 -19.54 9.12 -5.50
C ILE A 114 -18.66 9.95 -6.44
N ASN A 115 -18.46 11.21 -6.07
CA ASN A 115 -17.62 12.10 -6.85
C ASN A 115 -16.17 11.62 -6.82
N ILE A 116 -15.59 11.44 -8.01
CA ILE A 116 -14.17 11.12 -8.21
C ILE A 116 -13.49 12.23 -9.01
N PRO A 117 -12.17 12.39 -8.89
CA PRO A 117 -11.42 13.24 -9.79
C PRO A 117 -11.64 12.80 -11.24
N PRO A 118 -11.64 13.74 -12.23
CA PRO A 118 -11.67 13.38 -13.63
C PRO A 118 -10.53 12.40 -13.93
N THR A 119 -10.87 11.20 -14.41
CA THR A 119 -9.93 10.09 -14.57
C THR A 119 -10.09 9.45 -15.94
N ILE A 120 -8.98 9.19 -16.60
CA ILE A 120 -8.91 8.38 -17.82
C ILE A 120 -8.13 7.10 -17.45
N PHE A 121 -8.69 5.95 -17.83
CA PHE A 121 -8.03 4.66 -17.71
C PHE A 121 -7.37 4.34 -19.03
N ILE A 122 -6.11 3.96 -18.98
CA ILE A 122 -5.34 3.46 -20.12
C ILE A 122 -5.01 2.01 -19.78
N GLU A 123 -5.57 1.10 -20.54
CA GLU A 123 -5.41 -0.33 -20.27
C GLU A 123 -4.00 -0.80 -20.63
N LYS A 124 -3.54 -1.86 -19.99
CA LYS A 124 -2.21 -2.42 -20.23
C LYS A 124 -2.05 -2.81 -21.70
N GLY A 125 -1.04 -2.25 -22.37
CA GLY A 125 -0.77 -2.48 -23.77
C GLY A 125 -1.40 -1.46 -24.73
N GLU A 126 -2.30 -0.60 -24.26
CA GLU A 126 -2.79 0.52 -25.07
C GLU A 126 -1.70 1.58 -25.23
N GLN A 127 -1.53 2.04 -26.48
CA GLN A 127 -0.65 3.17 -26.77
C GLN A 127 -1.51 4.41 -26.99
N GLN A 128 -1.48 5.33 -26.03
CA GLN A 128 -2.15 6.62 -26.13
C GLN A 128 -1.14 7.76 -25.97
N SER A 129 -1.25 8.74 -26.85
CA SER A 129 -0.46 9.97 -26.76
C SER A 129 -1.00 10.86 -25.64
N LEU A 130 -0.18 11.19 -24.65
CA LEU A 130 -0.55 12.14 -23.60
C LEU A 130 -0.96 13.50 -24.18
N ASN A 131 -0.29 13.96 -25.26
CA ASN A 131 -0.64 15.21 -25.93
C ASN A 131 -2.06 15.17 -26.53
N GLU A 132 -2.48 14.05 -27.09
CA GLU A 132 -3.85 13.89 -27.60
C GLU A 132 -4.87 13.84 -26.49
N LEU A 133 -4.56 13.17 -25.37
CA LEU A 133 -5.41 13.15 -24.20
C LEU A 133 -5.59 14.54 -23.61
N PHE A 134 -4.52 15.32 -23.46
CA PHE A 134 -4.59 16.71 -22.98
C PHE A 134 -5.44 17.60 -23.91
N LYS A 135 -5.31 17.46 -25.23
CA LYS A 135 -6.14 18.18 -26.22
C LYS A 135 -7.62 17.81 -26.10
N LYS A 136 -7.91 16.51 -25.93
CA LYS A 136 -9.29 15.99 -25.85
C LYS A 136 -9.99 16.38 -24.56
N THR A 137 -9.26 16.48 -23.45
CA THR A 137 -9.80 16.75 -22.12
C THR A 137 -9.73 18.19 -21.68
N GLU A 138 -8.99 19.02 -22.42
CA GLU A 138 -8.66 20.41 -22.06
C GLU A 138 -7.91 20.51 -20.70
N TRP A 139 -7.34 19.42 -20.22
CA TRP A 139 -6.56 19.44 -18.99
C TRP A 139 -5.22 20.13 -19.19
N THR A 140 -4.82 20.89 -18.19
CA THR A 140 -3.50 21.55 -18.14
C THR A 140 -2.49 20.79 -17.29
N LYS A 141 -2.98 19.94 -16.38
CA LYS A 141 -2.16 19.09 -15.50
C LYS A 141 -2.85 17.75 -15.30
N ALA A 142 -2.07 16.69 -15.18
CA ALA A 142 -2.53 15.35 -14.81
C ALA A 142 -1.48 14.64 -13.96
N VAL A 143 -1.91 13.63 -13.21
CA VAL A 143 -1.05 12.72 -12.47
C VAL A 143 -1.20 11.32 -13.09
N LEU A 144 -0.08 10.68 -13.42
CA LEU A 144 -0.05 9.29 -13.82
C LEU A 144 0.14 8.40 -12.58
N LYS A 145 -0.64 7.32 -12.52
CA LYS A 145 -0.56 6.34 -11.42
C LYS A 145 -0.66 4.92 -11.97
#